data_38afcee112119c877832599d280abf59
#
_entry.id   38afcee112119c877832599d280abf59
#
_cell.length_a   1.000
_cell.length_b   1.000
_cell.length_c   1.000
_cell.angle_alpha   90.00
_cell.angle_beta   90.00
_cell.angle_gamma   90.00
#
_symmetry.space_group_name_H-M   'P 1'
#
loop_
_entity.id
_entity.type
_entity.pdbx_description
1 polymer ?
#
loop_
_entity_poly.entity_id
_entity_poly.type
_entity_poly.pdbx_seq_one_letter_code
_entity_poly.pdbx_strand_id
1 'polypeptide(L)'
;MNTTLDITRQELETLYERLANEYCRSLPLEHFMESTDQAKQREITLESLALVTAQWPEFQVFSELLILYPLTDADLKKPTRVCPDNMVVVYDEPIIAKGSFNVPLQPAGPTLILEYVSTENPRKDYVDNRRRYANDLQVPYYLLFEPEAQKLTVFRLSGKRYVAVKPNPAGRLEIAPLKLEVAILDGWVRFWFGGELLPLPGEWLKERDAVRAENEELKKEIARLKAGRNGAH
;
A
#
# COMPACT_ATOMS: atom_id res chain seq x y z
N MET A 1 -20.97 8.63 33.85
CA MET A 1 -21.61 7.29 33.75
C MET A 1 -20.87 6.53 32.67
N ASN A 2 -19.97 5.62 33.06
CA ASN A 2 -19.31 4.74 32.10
C ASN A 2 -20.35 3.69 31.66
N THR A 3 -20.91 3.88 30.48
CA THR A 3 -21.68 2.82 29.83
C THR A 3 -20.65 1.82 29.32
N THR A 4 -20.33 0.83 30.12
CA THR A 4 -19.57 -0.34 29.68
C THR A 4 -20.37 -0.95 28.53
N LEU A 5 -19.82 -0.93 27.31
CA LEU A 5 -20.47 -1.53 26.15
C LEU A 5 -20.61 -3.02 26.43
N ASP A 6 -21.85 -3.45 26.61
CA ASP A 6 -22.21 -4.83 26.93
C ASP A 6 -22.19 -5.70 25.68
N ILE A 7 -20.99 -5.79 25.05
CA ILE A 7 -20.74 -6.61 23.85
C ILE A 7 -19.35 -7.24 23.97
N THR A 8 -19.31 -8.55 23.86
CA THR A 8 -18.04 -9.31 23.86
C THR A 8 -17.28 -9.11 22.53
N ARG A 9 -15.97 -9.37 22.55
CA ARG A 9 -15.12 -9.34 21.34
C ARG A 9 -15.70 -10.25 20.23
N GLN A 10 -16.14 -11.47 20.59
CA GLN A 10 -16.68 -12.44 19.64
C GLN A 10 -18.00 -11.97 19.02
N GLU A 11 -18.89 -11.34 19.81
CA GLU A 11 -20.14 -10.76 19.29
C GLU A 11 -19.86 -9.60 18.35
N LEU A 12 -18.86 -8.79 18.66
CA LEU A 12 -18.43 -7.69 17.81
C LEU A 12 -17.81 -8.20 16.49
N GLU A 13 -16.97 -9.21 16.52
CA GLU A 13 -16.44 -9.88 15.32
C GLU A 13 -17.56 -10.38 14.41
N THR A 14 -18.51 -11.13 14.96
CA THR A 14 -19.68 -11.65 14.23
C THR A 14 -20.53 -10.54 13.62
N LEU A 15 -20.76 -9.46 14.37
CA LEU A 15 -21.50 -8.30 13.90
C LEU A 15 -20.80 -7.65 12.71
N TYR A 16 -19.50 -7.42 12.79
CA TYR A 16 -18.73 -6.75 11.75
C TYR A 16 -18.59 -7.60 10.50
N GLU A 17 -18.40 -8.90 10.62
CA GLU A 17 -18.43 -9.84 9.48
C GLU A 17 -19.77 -9.79 8.74
N ARG A 18 -20.88 -9.76 9.47
CA ARG A 18 -22.22 -9.63 8.87
C ARG A 18 -22.37 -8.29 8.14
N LEU A 19 -22.02 -7.18 8.78
CA LEU A 19 -22.13 -5.83 8.18
C LEU A 19 -21.24 -5.68 6.95
N ALA A 20 -20.05 -6.25 6.94
CA ALA A 20 -19.18 -6.26 5.77
C ALA A 20 -19.83 -7.02 4.60
N ASN A 21 -20.37 -8.22 4.88
CA ASN A 21 -21.05 -9.03 3.87
C ASN A 21 -22.30 -8.34 3.30
N GLU A 22 -23.12 -7.72 4.17
CA GLU A 22 -24.30 -6.96 3.76
C GLU A 22 -23.91 -5.78 2.86
N TYR A 23 -22.84 -5.07 3.22
CA TYR A 23 -22.33 -3.96 2.43
C TYR A 23 -21.81 -4.42 1.07
N CYS A 24 -20.94 -5.41 1.01
CA CYS A 24 -20.41 -5.91 -0.25
C CYS A 24 -21.51 -6.39 -1.21
N ARG A 25 -22.57 -7.02 -0.69
CA ARG A 25 -23.73 -7.44 -1.50
C ARG A 25 -24.59 -6.28 -2.00
N SER A 26 -24.54 -5.14 -1.35
CA SER A 26 -25.29 -3.93 -1.72
C SER A 26 -24.59 -3.05 -2.74
N LEU A 27 -23.33 -3.35 -3.06
CA LEU A 27 -22.55 -2.55 -4.02
C LEU A 27 -23.08 -2.76 -5.45
N PRO A 28 -23.26 -1.68 -6.21
CA PRO A 28 -23.60 -1.78 -7.62
C PRO A 28 -22.42 -2.36 -8.42
N LEU A 29 -22.71 -2.93 -9.59
CA LEU A 29 -21.67 -3.53 -10.45
C LEU A 29 -20.61 -2.52 -10.89
N GLU A 30 -20.99 -1.26 -11.04
CA GLU A 30 -20.10 -0.15 -11.40
C GLU A 30 -18.99 0.07 -10.36
N HIS A 31 -19.23 -0.34 -9.13
CA HIS A 31 -18.21 -0.27 -8.08
C HIS A 31 -16.98 -1.16 -8.37
N PHE A 32 -17.18 -2.23 -9.12
CA PHE A 32 -16.14 -3.19 -9.49
C PHE A 32 -15.48 -2.88 -10.83
N MET A 33 -15.88 -1.76 -11.48
CA MET A 33 -15.27 -1.31 -12.73
C MET A 33 -13.98 -0.55 -12.40
N GLU A 34 -12.90 -1.00 -12.99
CA GLU A 34 -11.58 -0.40 -12.87
C GLU A 34 -11.01 -0.09 -14.25
N SER A 35 -10.35 1.06 -14.41
CA SER A 35 -9.62 1.35 -15.63
C SER A 35 -8.35 0.49 -15.74
N THR A 36 -7.89 0.26 -16.99
CA THR A 36 -6.63 -0.49 -17.23
C THR A 36 -5.44 0.17 -16.54
N ASP A 37 -5.43 1.49 -16.44
CA ASP A 37 -4.33 2.24 -15.81
C ASP A 37 -4.37 2.11 -14.28
N GLN A 38 -5.55 2.10 -13.68
CA GLN A 38 -5.70 1.83 -12.25
C GLN A 38 -5.26 0.40 -11.92
N ALA A 39 -5.72 -0.59 -12.71
CA ALA A 39 -5.31 -1.99 -12.56
C ALA A 39 -3.79 -2.14 -12.67
N LYS A 40 -3.17 -1.49 -13.66
CA LYS A 40 -1.72 -1.53 -13.87
C LYS A 40 -0.97 -0.86 -12.72
N GLN A 41 -1.41 0.30 -12.25
CA GLN A 41 -0.80 0.95 -11.10
C GLN A 41 -0.94 0.11 -9.83
N ARG A 42 -2.08 -0.54 -9.62
CA ARG A 42 -2.27 -1.44 -8.48
C ARG A 42 -1.29 -2.61 -8.52
N GLU A 43 -1.12 -3.25 -9.68
CA GLU A 43 -0.12 -4.31 -9.89
C GLU A 43 1.28 -3.83 -9.48
N ILE A 44 1.74 -2.70 -10.04
CA ILE A 44 3.03 -2.09 -9.73
C ILE A 44 3.18 -1.83 -8.23
N THR A 45 2.16 -1.29 -7.59
CA THR A 45 2.16 -0.99 -6.16
C THR A 45 2.29 -2.26 -5.32
N LEU A 46 1.47 -3.27 -5.59
CA LEU A 46 1.48 -4.52 -4.82
C LEU A 46 2.79 -5.28 -4.97
N GLU A 47 3.33 -5.37 -6.19
CA GLU A 47 4.61 -6.03 -6.46
C GLU A 47 5.77 -5.30 -5.78
N SER A 48 5.82 -3.97 -5.87
CA SER A 48 6.84 -3.18 -5.19
C SER A 48 6.77 -3.32 -3.67
N LEU A 49 5.59 -3.20 -3.09
CA LEU A 49 5.42 -3.28 -1.64
C LEU A 49 5.60 -4.71 -1.11
N ALA A 50 5.38 -5.75 -1.92
CA ALA A 50 5.72 -7.13 -1.55
C ALA A 50 7.22 -7.31 -1.33
N LEU A 51 8.08 -6.61 -2.10
CA LEU A 51 9.53 -6.60 -1.88
C LEU A 51 9.91 -5.93 -0.54
N VAL A 52 9.15 -4.94 -0.10
CA VAL A 52 9.33 -4.33 1.22
C VAL A 52 8.93 -5.32 2.31
N THR A 53 7.76 -5.95 2.20
CA THR A 53 7.29 -6.97 3.16
C THR A 53 8.28 -8.12 3.30
N ALA A 54 8.93 -8.54 2.19
CA ALA A 54 9.94 -9.60 2.22
C ALA A 54 11.20 -9.22 3.03
N GLN A 55 11.53 -7.92 3.13
CA GLN A 55 12.67 -7.40 3.88
C GLN A 55 12.26 -6.91 5.30
N TRP A 56 10.99 -6.56 5.46
CA TRP A 56 10.44 -6.02 6.69
C TRP A 56 9.04 -6.64 6.93
N PRO A 57 8.97 -7.83 7.57
CA PRO A 57 7.71 -8.59 7.74
C PRO A 57 6.59 -7.86 8.49
N GLU A 58 6.94 -6.90 9.36
CA GLU A 58 5.98 -6.06 10.08
C GLU A 58 5.25 -5.08 9.18
N PHE A 59 5.78 -4.82 7.99
CA PHE A 59 5.16 -4.00 6.94
C PHE A 59 4.15 -4.84 6.16
N GLN A 60 2.88 -4.71 6.48
CA GLN A 60 1.79 -5.52 5.92
C GLN A 60 0.94 -4.69 4.96
N VAL A 61 0.68 -5.25 3.78
CA VAL A 61 -0.04 -4.57 2.70
C VAL A 61 -1.39 -5.24 2.47
N PHE A 62 -2.42 -4.43 2.33
CA PHE A 62 -3.78 -4.86 2.02
C PHE A 62 -4.30 -4.09 0.82
N SER A 63 -5.04 -4.76 -0.06
CA SER A 63 -5.67 -4.16 -1.24
C SER A 63 -7.18 -4.33 -1.17
N GLU A 64 -7.91 -3.27 -1.47
CA GLU A 64 -9.39 -3.26 -1.52
C GLU A 64 -10.04 -3.84 -0.26
N LEU A 65 -9.39 -3.73 0.88
CA LEU A 65 -9.92 -4.24 2.12
C LEU A 65 -10.82 -3.18 2.78
N LEU A 66 -12.09 -3.54 2.95
CA LEU A 66 -13.07 -2.69 3.62
C LEU A 66 -12.64 -2.38 5.06
N ILE A 67 -12.55 -1.12 5.42
CA ILE A 67 -12.29 -0.67 6.79
C ILE A 67 -13.63 -0.35 7.44
N LEU A 68 -13.92 -0.99 8.59
CA LEU A 68 -15.06 -0.69 9.44
C LEU A 68 -14.57 -0.04 10.75
N TYR A 69 -15.11 1.12 11.08
CA TYR A 69 -14.70 1.88 12.26
C TYR A 69 -15.87 2.65 12.87
N PRO A 70 -15.98 2.72 14.21
CA PRO A 70 -16.95 3.57 14.89
C PRO A 70 -16.45 5.03 14.90
N LEU A 71 -17.35 6.00 14.80
CA LEU A 71 -16.99 7.42 14.99
C LEU A 71 -16.81 7.75 16.47
N THR A 72 -17.58 7.10 17.31
CA THR A 72 -17.52 7.17 18.77
C THR A 72 -17.76 5.80 19.38
N ASP A 73 -17.48 5.62 20.67
CA ASP A 73 -17.77 4.36 21.37
C ASP A 73 -19.27 3.98 21.31
N ALA A 74 -20.16 4.98 21.25
CA ALA A 74 -21.60 4.73 21.10
C ALA A 74 -21.97 4.14 19.73
N ASP A 75 -21.14 4.35 18.71
CA ASP A 75 -21.35 3.88 17.34
C ASP A 75 -20.75 2.50 17.08
N LEU A 76 -20.22 1.84 18.12
CA LEU A 76 -19.53 0.55 17.96
C LEU A 76 -20.39 -0.52 17.25
N LYS A 77 -21.71 -0.49 17.46
CA LYS A 77 -22.66 -1.39 16.79
C LYS A 77 -23.14 -0.89 15.42
N LYS A 78 -22.75 0.34 15.01
CA LYS A 78 -23.10 0.97 13.73
C LYS A 78 -21.88 1.64 13.11
N PRO A 79 -20.87 0.87 12.74
CA PRO A 79 -19.61 1.43 12.23
C PRO A 79 -19.82 2.18 10.92
N THR A 80 -19.01 3.21 10.74
CA THR A 80 -18.77 3.86 9.45
C THR A 80 -17.81 2.98 8.65
N ARG A 81 -17.72 3.24 7.33
CA ARG A 81 -16.93 2.42 6.41
C ARG A 81 -16.19 3.25 5.37
N VAL A 82 -15.06 2.73 4.92
CA VAL A 82 -14.30 3.20 3.77
C VAL A 82 -13.52 2.01 3.18
N CYS A 83 -13.32 2.01 1.87
CA CYS A 83 -12.52 0.98 1.20
C CYS A 83 -11.42 1.67 0.41
N PRO A 84 -10.17 1.66 0.90
CA PRO A 84 -9.03 2.20 0.17
C PRO A 84 -8.56 1.22 -0.92
N ASP A 85 -7.98 1.75 -2.01
CA ASP A 85 -7.37 0.92 -3.04
C ASP A 85 -6.21 0.09 -2.45
N ASN A 86 -5.34 0.72 -1.66
CA ASN A 86 -4.32 0.01 -0.90
C ASN A 86 -4.10 0.65 0.47
N MET A 87 -3.73 -0.15 1.46
CA MET A 87 -3.28 0.32 2.76
C MET A 87 -2.08 -0.46 3.28
N VAL A 88 -1.26 0.20 4.06
CA VAL A 88 -0.14 -0.39 4.79
C VAL A 88 -0.39 -0.25 6.28
N VAL A 89 -0.20 -1.36 6.99
CA VAL A 89 -0.18 -1.40 8.45
C VAL A 89 1.17 -1.92 8.90
N VAL A 90 1.78 -1.28 9.89
CA VAL A 90 3.03 -1.76 10.50
C VAL A 90 2.70 -2.33 11.86
N TYR A 91 2.94 -3.63 12.03
CA TYR A 91 2.70 -4.34 13.28
C TYR A 91 3.52 -5.63 13.35
N ASP A 92 4.01 -5.97 14.54
CA ASP A 92 4.97 -7.05 14.79
C ASP A 92 4.42 -8.45 14.46
N GLU A 93 3.09 -8.63 14.57
CA GLU A 93 2.43 -9.90 14.31
C GLU A 93 1.54 -9.81 13.05
N PRO A 94 1.27 -10.93 12.34
CA PRO A 94 0.37 -10.93 11.20
C PRO A 94 -1.04 -10.46 11.57
N ILE A 95 -1.53 -9.45 10.87
CA ILE A 95 -2.90 -8.97 11.00
C ILE A 95 -3.83 -9.89 10.23
N ILE A 96 -4.83 -10.42 10.91
CA ILE A 96 -5.85 -11.27 10.30
C ILE A 96 -7.12 -10.44 10.11
N ALA A 97 -7.53 -10.28 8.85
CA ALA A 97 -8.77 -9.62 8.45
C ALA A 97 -9.63 -10.60 7.64
N LYS A 98 -10.83 -10.92 8.14
CA LYS A 98 -11.79 -11.80 7.46
C LYS A 98 -12.83 -10.96 6.73
N GLY A 99 -12.51 -10.52 5.49
CA GLY A 99 -13.42 -9.72 4.66
C GLY A 99 -13.48 -8.24 4.99
N SER A 100 -13.02 -7.80 6.16
CA SER A 100 -12.89 -6.39 6.54
C SER A 100 -11.84 -6.16 7.60
N PHE A 101 -11.26 -4.97 7.61
CA PHE A 101 -10.36 -4.46 8.64
C PHE A 101 -11.20 -3.75 9.70
N ASN A 102 -11.44 -4.42 10.80
CA ASN A 102 -12.32 -3.94 11.88
C ASN A 102 -11.50 -3.17 12.90
N VAL A 103 -11.39 -1.87 12.75
CA VAL A 103 -10.50 -1.01 13.57
C VAL A 103 -10.53 -1.30 15.07
N PRO A 104 -11.69 -1.44 15.74
CA PRO A 104 -11.70 -1.71 17.18
C PRO A 104 -11.22 -3.12 17.57
N LEU A 105 -11.02 -4.00 16.61
CA LEU A 105 -10.56 -5.37 16.83
C LEU A 105 -9.10 -5.59 16.41
N GLN A 106 -8.51 -4.61 15.72
CA GLN A 106 -7.13 -4.68 15.25
C GLN A 106 -6.15 -4.06 16.25
N PRO A 107 -4.93 -4.59 16.33
CA PRO A 107 -3.91 -4.09 17.25
C PRO A 107 -3.29 -2.76 16.79
N ALA A 108 -3.33 -2.46 15.50
CA ALA A 108 -2.82 -1.24 14.90
C ALA A 108 -3.72 -0.76 13.77
N GLY A 109 -3.72 0.56 13.51
CA GLY A 109 -4.42 1.17 12.39
C GLY A 109 -3.54 1.31 11.14
N PRO A 110 -4.11 1.74 10.00
CA PRO A 110 -3.35 2.05 8.79
C PRO A 110 -2.31 3.14 9.01
N THR A 111 -1.08 2.92 8.54
CA THR A 111 0.02 3.89 8.55
C THR A 111 0.06 4.70 7.27
N LEU A 112 -0.26 4.08 6.14
CA LEU A 112 -0.34 4.69 4.84
C LEU A 112 -1.58 4.16 4.12
N ILE A 113 -2.29 5.07 3.44
CA ILE A 113 -3.35 4.73 2.49
C ILE A 113 -2.98 5.30 1.13
N LEU A 114 -3.25 4.53 0.08
CA LEU A 114 -3.05 4.90 -1.31
C LEU A 114 -4.40 4.82 -2.02
N GLU A 115 -4.72 5.87 -2.80
CA GLU A 115 -5.92 5.93 -3.64
C GLU A 115 -5.54 6.33 -5.07
N TYR A 116 -6.15 5.67 -6.04
CA TYR A 116 -6.04 6.01 -7.46
C TYR A 116 -7.27 6.81 -7.84
N VAL A 117 -7.07 8.11 -8.06
CA VAL A 117 -8.17 9.05 -8.26
C VAL A 117 -8.83 8.78 -9.61
N SER A 118 -10.12 8.49 -9.58
CA SER A 118 -10.95 8.39 -10.78
C SER A 118 -11.33 9.79 -11.28
N THR A 119 -11.26 10.00 -12.58
CA THR A 119 -11.73 11.24 -13.24
C THR A 119 -13.24 11.44 -13.09
N GLU A 120 -14.01 10.37 -12.93
CA GLU A 120 -15.46 10.44 -12.79
C GLU A 120 -15.89 11.01 -11.44
N ASN A 121 -15.15 10.72 -10.38
CA ASN A 121 -15.48 11.19 -9.03
C ASN A 121 -14.25 11.58 -8.19
N PRO A 122 -13.48 12.59 -8.61
CA PRO A 122 -12.28 13.01 -7.87
C PRO A 122 -12.60 13.57 -6.48
N ARG A 123 -13.82 14.07 -6.26
CA ARG A 123 -14.27 14.59 -4.97
C ARG A 123 -14.23 13.53 -3.88
N LYS A 124 -14.51 12.26 -4.20
CA LYS A 124 -14.47 11.13 -3.25
C LYS A 124 -13.12 11.12 -2.52
N ASP A 125 -12.02 11.19 -3.26
CA ASP A 125 -10.68 11.01 -2.70
C ASP A 125 -10.07 12.32 -2.19
N TYR A 126 -10.26 13.42 -2.92
CA TYR A 126 -9.72 14.72 -2.51
C TYR A 126 -10.44 15.36 -1.31
N VAL A 127 -11.71 15.03 -1.08
CA VAL A 127 -12.52 15.68 -0.04
C VAL A 127 -13.01 14.66 0.98
N ASP A 128 -13.82 13.69 0.54
CA ASP A 128 -14.56 12.83 1.47
C ASP A 128 -13.65 11.81 2.16
N ASN A 129 -12.86 11.05 1.42
CA ASN A 129 -11.91 10.08 1.96
C ASN A 129 -10.79 10.79 2.72
N ARG A 130 -10.25 11.89 2.16
CA ARG A 130 -9.22 12.71 2.84
C ARG A 130 -9.68 13.17 4.23
N ARG A 131 -10.94 13.59 4.37
CA ARG A 131 -11.52 13.99 5.66
C ARG A 131 -11.62 12.80 6.61
N ARG A 132 -12.11 11.65 6.13
CA ARG A 132 -12.25 10.43 6.94
C ARG A 132 -10.88 9.94 7.42
N TYR A 133 -9.90 9.85 6.53
CA TYR A 133 -8.55 9.41 6.89
C TYR A 133 -7.86 10.37 7.87
N ALA A 134 -8.06 11.69 7.73
CA ALA A 134 -7.46 12.67 8.63
C ALA A 134 -8.14 12.74 10.00
N ASN A 135 -9.47 12.75 10.03
CA ASN A 135 -10.22 13.08 11.25
C ASN A 135 -10.67 11.83 12.01
N ASP A 136 -11.14 10.82 11.28
CA ASP A 136 -11.79 9.67 11.90
C ASP A 136 -10.75 8.55 12.17
N LEU A 137 -9.93 8.22 11.19
CA LEU A 137 -8.93 7.15 11.26
C LEU A 137 -7.53 7.63 11.66
N GLN A 138 -7.26 8.94 11.56
CA GLN A 138 -5.96 9.56 11.85
C GLN A 138 -4.78 8.88 11.16
N VAL A 139 -4.95 8.52 9.91
CA VAL A 139 -3.92 7.84 9.10
C VAL A 139 -2.73 8.77 8.91
N PRO A 140 -1.51 8.38 9.29
CA PRO A 140 -0.33 9.24 9.22
C PRO A 140 0.01 9.75 7.82
N TYR A 141 -0.15 8.89 6.80
CA TYR A 141 0.18 9.23 5.42
C TYR A 141 -0.95 8.86 4.46
N TYR A 142 -1.21 9.75 3.51
CA TYR A 142 -2.21 9.57 2.48
C TYR A 142 -1.60 9.92 1.11
N LEU A 143 -1.56 8.95 0.21
CA LEU A 143 -1.05 9.09 -1.15
C LEU A 143 -2.24 9.13 -2.13
N LEU A 144 -2.23 10.11 -3.00
CA LEU A 144 -3.15 10.23 -4.13
C LEU A 144 -2.37 10.20 -5.44
N PHE A 145 -2.79 9.35 -6.35
CA PHE A 145 -2.29 9.32 -7.71
C PHE A 145 -3.44 9.47 -8.71
N GLU A 146 -3.31 10.44 -9.60
CA GLU A 146 -4.19 10.65 -10.75
C GLU A 146 -3.45 10.18 -12.01
N PRO A 147 -3.70 8.97 -12.53
CA PRO A 147 -2.96 8.43 -13.68
C PRO A 147 -3.07 9.31 -14.93
N GLU A 148 -4.26 9.78 -15.26
CA GLU A 148 -4.51 10.60 -16.46
C GLU A 148 -3.86 11.98 -16.38
N ALA A 149 -3.87 12.60 -15.22
CA ALA A 149 -3.22 13.89 -14.98
C ALA A 149 -1.73 13.78 -14.67
N GLN A 150 -1.20 12.57 -14.52
CA GLN A 150 0.17 12.29 -14.09
C GLN A 150 0.53 13.07 -12.83
N LYS A 151 -0.40 13.11 -11.87
CA LYS A 151 -0.25 13.88 -10.64
C LYS A 151 -0.19 12.98 -9.43
N LEU A 152 0.92 13.06 -8.71
CA LEU A 152 1.17 12.37 -7.46
C LEU A 152 1.21 13.36 -6.32
N THR A 153 0.50 13.09 -5.25
CA THR A 153 0.53 13.88 -4.02
C THR A 153 0.61 12.95 -2.82
N VAL A 154 1.58 13.19 -1.95
CA VAL A 154 1.65 12.55 -0.63
C VAL A 154 1.31 13.59 0.42
N PHE A 155 0.41 13.23 1.30
CA PHE A 155 0.05 14.03 2.46
C PHE A 155 0.55 13.36 3.74
N ARG A 156 1.05 14.19 4.66
CA ARG A 156 1.36 13.79 6.03
C ARG A 156 0.37 14.43 6.99
N LEU A 157 -0.14 13.67 7.92
CA LEU A 157 -1.04 14.17 8.96
C LEU A 157 -0.25 15.06 9.94
N SER A 158 -0.78 16.26 10.19
CA SER A 158 -0.27 17.21 11.19
C SER A 158 -1.44 17.69 12.04
N GLY A 159 -1.54 17.19 13.26
CA GLY A 159 -2.75 17.31 14.07
C GLY A 159 -3.92 16.63 13.37
N LYS A 160 -4.94 17.41 13.00
CA LYS A 160 -6.14 16.91 12.28
C LYS A 160 -6.17 17.31 10.79
N ARG A 161 -5.03 17.71 10.22
CA ARG A 161 -4.98 18.19 8.84
C ARG A 161 -3.85 17.53 8.07
N TYR A 162 -4.13 17.18 6.85
CA TYR A 162 -3.11 16.75 5.91
C TYR A 162 -2.35 17.93 5.31
N VAL A 163 -1.03 17.87 5.37
CA VAL A 163 -0.09 18.80 4.75
C VAL A 163 0.65 18.06 3.66
N ALA A 164 0.72 18.64 2.47
CA ALA A 164 1.44 18.02 1.35
C ALA A 164 2.94 17.91 1.67
N VAL A 165 3.50 16.75 1.42
CA VAL A 165 4.93 16.47 1.50
C VAL A 165 5.61 17.17 0.31
N LYS A 166 6.72 17.84 0.55
CA LYS A 166 7.53 18.46 -0.51
C LYS A 166 8.52 17.44 -1.05
N PRO A 167 8.81 17.47 -2.36
CA PRO A 167 9.84 16.63 -2.93
C PRO A 167 11.21 16.88 -2.28
N ASN A 168 11.97 15.82 -2.10
CA ASN A 168 13.37 15.90 -1.71
C ASN A 168 14.27 16.35 -2.91
N PRO A 169 15.58 16.54 -2.74
CA PRO A 169 16.47 16.96 -3.82
C PRO A 169 16.50 16.01 -5.04
N ALA A 170 16.12 14.76 -4.85
CA ALA A 170 15.98 13.78 -5.95
C ALA A 170 14.59 13.80 -6.63
N GLY A 171 13.72 14.76 -6.25
CA GLY A 171 12.36 14.86 -6.78
C GLY A 171 11.36 13.86 -6.21
N ARG A 172 11.72 13.11 -5.18
CA ARG A 172 10.90 12.06 -4.58
C ARG A 172 10.15 12.56 -3.34
N LEU A 173 8.93 12.05 -3.11
CA LEU A 173 8.11 12.33 -1.94
C LEU A 173 8.40 11.28 -0.87
N GLU A 174 8.86 11.70 0.28
CA GLU A 174 9.32 10.81 1.35
C GLU A 174 8.20 10.45 2.32
N ILE A 175 8.12 9.15 2.67
CA ILE A 175 7.29 8.59 3.73
C ILE A 175 8.24 8.00 4.79
N ALA A 176 8.90 8.90 5.51
CA ALA A 176 10.05 8.59 6.36
C ALA A 176 9.85 7.41 7.34
N PRO A 177 8.72 7.27 8.09
CA PRO A 177 8.52 6.15 9.01
C PRO A 177 8.50 4.79 8.31
N LEU A 178 8.18 4.75 7.02
CA LEU A 178 8.15 3.53 6.22
C LEU A 178 9.44 3.31 5.43
N LYS A 179 10.42 4.22 5.52
CA LYS A 179 11.63 4.23 4.69
C LYS A 179 11.34 4.18 3.20
N LEU A 180 10.14 4.66 2.82
CA LEU A 180 9.68 4.72 1.44
C LEU A 180 9.86 6.13 0.88
N GLU A 181 10.20 6.19 -0.39
CA GLU A 181 10.07 7.37 -1.22
C GLU A 181 9.25 7.00 -2.46
N VAL A 182 8.51 7.94 -3.00
CA VAL A 182 7.69 7.72 -4.20
C VAL A 182 7.85 8.86 -5.19
N ALA A 183 7.85 8.54 -6.47
CA ALA A 183 7.80 9.51 -7.56
C ALA A 183 7.14 8.87 -8.79
N ILE A 184 6.76 9.71 -9.76
CA ILE A 184 6.34 9.23 -11.07
C ILE A 184 7.59 8.94 -11.90
N LEU A 185 7.69 7.72 -12.43
CA LEU A 185 8.73 7.30 -13.36
C LEU A 185 8.06 6.50 -14.49
N ASP A 186 8.28 6.89 -15.73
CA ASP A 186 7.67 6.28 -16.93
C ASP A 186 6.13 6.23 -16.88
N GLY A 187 5.51 7.26 -16.31
CA GLY A 187 4.06 7.40 -16.21
C GLY A 187 3.41 6.68 -15.02
N TRP A 188 4.20 5.99 -14.19
CA TRP A 188 3.70 5.20 -13.05
C TRP A 188 4.30 5.66 -11.74
N VAL A 189 3.58 5.52 -10.64
CA VAL A 189 4.14 5.69 -9.31
C VAL A 189 5.08 4.53 -9.03
N ARG A 190 6.35 4.87 -8.84
CA ARG A 190 7.41 3.93 -8.48
C ARG A 190 7.84 4.18 -7.04
N PHE A 191 8.34 3.15 -6.43
CA PHE A 191 8.69 3.10 -5.02
C PHE A 191 10.19 2.89 -4.83
N TRP A 192 10.78 3.62 -3.90
CA TRP A 192 12.13 3.40 -3.38
C TRP A 192 12.04 2.97 -1.92
N PHE A 193 12.83 2.00 -1.53
CA PHE A 193 12.95 1.56 -0.15
C PHE A 193 14.39 1.65 0.30
N GLY A 194 14.66 2.37 1.40
CA GLY A 194 16.01 2.65 1.84
C GLY A 194 16.87 3.42 0.83
N GLY A 195 16.25 4.18 -0.08
CA GLY A 195 16.91 4.94 -1.14
C GLY A 195 17.09 4.18 -2.47
N GLU A 196 16.81 2.88 -2.51
CA GLU A 196 16.94 2.03 -3.70
C GLU A 196 15.59 1.87 -4.41
N LEU A 197 15.59 2.02 -5.75
CA LEU A 197 14.39 1.80 -6.57
C LEU A 197 13.99 0.33 -6.51
N LEU A 198 12.73 0.08 -6.13
CA LEU A 198 12.18 -1.27 -6.16
C LEU A 198 11.92 -1.70 -7.61
N PRO A 199 12.55 -2.78 -8.09
CA PRO A 199 12.37 -3.24 -9.46
C PRO A 199 11.00 -3.87 -9.66
N LEU A 200 10.49 -3.74 -10.88
CA LEU A 200 9.32 -4.50 -11.33
C LEU A 200 9.75 -5.91 -11.79
N PRO A 201 8.85 -6.90 -11.79
CA PRO A 201 9.17 -8.26 -12.19
C PRO A 201 9.87 -8.37 -13.55
N GLY A 202 9.42 -7.59 -14.53
CA GLY A 202 10.02 -7.55 -15.86
C GLY A 202 11.44 -6.94 -15.88
N GLU A 203 11.73 -5.99 -15.00
CA GLU A 203 13.06 -5.38 -14.84
C GLU A 203 13.98 -6.36 -14.13
N TRP A 204 13.50 -6.98 -13.06
CA TRP A 204 14.26 -7.98 -12.31
C TRP A 204 14.63 -9.21 -13.15
N LEU A 205 13.72 -9.68 -14.02
CA LEU A 205 14.02 -10.77 -14.95
C LEU A 205 15.14 -10.40 -15.93
N LYS A 206 15.11 -9.19 -16.48
CA LYS A 206 16.17 -8.71 -17.39
C LYS A 206 17.52 -8.61 -16.69
N GLU A 207 17.54 -8.04 -15.49
CA GLU A 207 18.75 -7.93 -14.69
C GLU A 207 19.33 -9.30 -14.34
N ARG A 208 18.49 -10.23 -13.88
CA ARG A 208 18.89 -11.61 -13.59
C ARG A 208 19.50 -12.28 -14.81
N ASP A 209 18.87 -12.14 -15.99
CA ASP A 209 19.34 -12.77 -17.22
C ASP A 209 20.66 -12.12 -17.70
N ALA A 210 20.82 -10.80 -17.52
CA ALA A 210 22.09 -10.11 -17.79
C ALA A 210 23.22 -10.61 -16.86
N VAL A 211 22.98 -10.66 -15.56
CA VAL A 211 23.95 -11.20 -14.57
C VAL A 211 24.30 -12.66 -14.86
N ARG A 212 23.33 -13.46 -15.29
CA ARG A 212 23.57 -14.86 -15.67
C ARG A 212 24.47 -14.96 -16.91
N ALA A 213 24.22 -14.15 -17.92
CA ALA A 213 25.05 -14.11 -19.12
C ALA A 213 26.48 -13.67 -18.78
N GLU A 214 26.67 -12.63 -17.97
CA GLU A 214 27.99 -12.18 -17.52
C GLU A 214 28.74 -13.27 -16.75
N ASN A 215 28.05 -13.94 -15.83
CA ASN A 215 28.64 -15.07 -15.09
C ASN A 215 29.12 -16.21 -16.00
N GLU A 216 28.38 -16.55 -17.07
CA GLU A 216 28.81 -17.57 -18.03
C GLU A 216 30.03 -17.12 -18.82
N GLU A 217 30.11 -15.85 -19.22
CA GLU A 217 31.30 -15.32 -19.88
C GLU A 217 32.54 -15.32 -18.96
N LEU A 218 32.37 -14.91 -17.70
CA LEU A 218 33.43 -14.96 -16.70
C LEU A 218 33.94 -16.40 -16.46
N LYS A 219 33.02 -17.37 -16.40
CA LYS A 219 33.42 -18.81 -16.29
C LYS A 219 34.25 -19.28 -17.49
N LYS A 220 33.86 -18.89 -18.71
CA LYS A 220 34.62 -19.23 -19.93
C LYS A 220 36.03 -18.61 -19.90
N GLU A 221 36.14 -17.35 -19.48
CA GLU A 221 37.41 -16.66 -19.39
C GLU A 221 38.33 -17.29 -18.32
N ILE A 222 37.78 -17.63 -17.13
CA ILE A 222 38.51 -18.35 -16.09
C ILE A 222 39.05 -19.72 -16.62
N ALA A 223 38.20 -20.45 -17.38
CA ALA A 223 38.61 -21.72 -17.95
C ALA A 223 39.76 -21.55 -18.97
N ARG A 224 39.68 -20.50 -19.81
CA ARG A 224 40.71 -20.15 -20.78
C ARG A 224 42.05 -19.80 -20.10
N LEU A 225 42.01 -18.96 -19.06
CA LEU A 225 43.21 -18.58 -18.30
C LEU A 225 43.83 -19.78 -17.57
N LYS A 226 43.04 -20.71 -17.03
CA LYS A 226 43.53 -21.93 -16.40
C LYS A 226 44.18 -22.87 -17.41
N ALA A 227 43.59 -23.03 -18.60
CA ALA A 227 44.17 -23.86 -19.67
C ALA A 227 45.50 -23.29 -20.17
N GLY A 228 45.59 -21.95 -20.35
CA GLY A 228 46.83 -21.29 -20.76
C GLY A 228 47.96 -21.42 -19.74
N ARG A 229 47.65 -21.46 -18.45
CA ARG A 229 48.66 -21.68 -17.38
C ARG A 229 49.19 -23.08 -17.28
N ASN A 230 48.37 -24.08 -17.62
CA ASN A 230 48.77 -25.50 -17.59
C ASN A 230 49.55 -25.95 -18.85
N GLY A 231 49.57 -25.14 -19.92
CA GLY A 231 50.31 -25.41 -21.15
C GLY A 231 51.72 -24.75 -21.21
N ALA A 232 52.14 -24.04 -20.17
CA ALA A 232 53.39 -23.29 -20.09
C ALA A 232 54.44 -23.97 -19.18
N HIS A 233 54.36 -25.30 -19.02
CA HIS A 233 55.35 -26.13 -18.34
C HIS A 233 55.95 -27.18 -19.28
#